data_139260199f0fe5c40b1783e15b9ead6a
#
_entry.id   139260199f0fe5c40b1783e15b9ead6a
#
_cell.length_a   1.000
_cell.length_b   1.000
_cell.length_c   1.000
_cell.angle_alpha   90.00
_cell.angle_beta   90.00
_cell.angle_gamma   90.00
#
_symmetry.space_group_name_H-M   'P 1'
#
loop_
_entity.id
_entity.type
_entity.pdbx_description
1 polymer ?
#
loop_
_entity_poly.entity_id
_entity_poly.type
_entity_poly.pdbx_seq_one_letter_code
_entity_poly.pdbx_strand_id
1 'polypeptide(L)'
;IYHEIIKLRYDEAYTIHIDVPGELLYLQLPRMILEPIVENAIQHGFVRGRMESGTIRITADLQNEQLDIRVSDNGSGVSDEQLEIINKKLQQPKLEESSKTSIGLYNVNSRIKLRYGKESGLRLHKNPGGGLCVAITIHTANLPHPDRDETE
;
A
#
# COMPACT_ATOMS: atom_id res chain seq x y z
N ILE A 1 9.12 7.63 -0.61
CA ILE A 1 9.17 6.21 -0.21
C ILE A 1 10.18 6.01 0.92
N TYR A 2 11.41 6.43 0.76
CA TYR A 2 12.47 6.20 1.74
C TYR A 2 12.14 6.70 3.16
N HIS A 3 11.61 7.90 3.29
CA HIS A 3 11.27 8.47 4.59
C HIS A 3 10.15 7.73 5.32
N GLU A 4 9.18 7.22 4.60
CA GLU A 4 8.12 6.40 5.18
C GLU A 4 8.64 5.05 5.65
N ILE A 5 9.51 4.43 4.87
CA ILE A 5 10.10 3.12 5.19
C ILE A 5 10.98 3.17 6.43
N ILE A 6 11.80 4.22 6.59
CA ILE A 6 12.66 4.37 7.76
C ILE A 6 11.86 4.40 9.07
N LYS A 7 10.72 5.08 9.07
CA LYS A 7 9.85 5.16 10.24
C LYS A 7 9.27 3.82 10.67
N LEU A 8 9.14 2.90 9.73
CA LEU A 8 8.53 1.59 9.96
C LEU A 8 9.50 0.54 10.51
N ARG A 9 10.81 0.81 10.52
CA ARG A 9 11.84 -0.17 10.87
C ARG A 9 12.04 -0.43 12.38
N TYR A 10 11.32 0.24 13.25
CA TYR A 10 11.63 0.25 14.68
C TYR A 10 10.78 -0.68 15.55
N ASP A 11 9.97 -1.56 14.95
CA ASP A 11 9.20 -2.51 15.75
C ASP A 11 9.82 -3.91 15.66
N GLU A 12 10.09 -4.51 16.82
CA GLU A 12 10.72 -5.85 16.94
C GLU A 12 9.77 -7.00 16.61
N ALA A 13 8.45 -6.72 16.56
CA ALA A 13 7.41 -7.74 16.34
C ALA A 13 7.33 -8.24 14.90
N TYR A 14 7.97 -7.55 13.95
CA TYR A 14 7.92 -7.93 12.53
C TYR A 14 9.21 -7.50 11.81
N THR A 15 9.48 -8.15 10.70
CA THR A 15 10.62 -7.83 9.82
C THR A 15 10.11 -7.24 8.52
N ILE A 16 10.67 -6.10 8.11
CA ILE A 16 10.36 -5.48 6.83
C ILE A 16 11.50 -5.74 5.86
N HIS A 17 11.19 -6.41 4.75
CA HIS A 17 12.10 -6.58 3.62
C HIS A 17 11.76 -5.57 2.53
N ILE A 18 12.73 -4.75 2.17
CA ILE A 18 12.57 -3.72 1.16
C ILE A 18 13.34 -4.14 -0.07
N ASP A 19 12.59 -4.42 -1.13
CA ASP A 19 13.11 -4.81 -2.43
C ASP A 19 12.66 -3.80 -3.47
N VAL A 20 13.15 -2.57 -3.31
CA VAL A 20 12.82 -1.42 -4.15
C VAL A 20 14.09 -0.96 -4.85
N PRO A 21 14.09 -0.84 -6.18
CA PRO A 21 15.22 -0.28 -6.91
C PRO A 21 15.62 1.09 -6.34
N GLY A 22 16.95 1.33 -6.19
CA GLY A 22 17.45 2.56 -5.58
C GLY A 22 16.93 3.84 -6.23
N GLU A 23 16.71 3.81 -7.54
CA GLU A 23 16.12 4.92 -8.29
C GLU A 23 14.72 5.29 -7.84
N LEU A 24 13.92 4.29 -7.43
CA LEU A 24 12.55 4.50 -7.00
C LEU A 24 12.43 4.90 -5.52
N LEU A 25 13.45 4.65 -4.70
CA LEU A 25 13.46 5.04 -3.29
C LEU A 25 13.33 6.55 -3.08
N TYR A 26 13.83 7.32 -4.02
CA TYR A 26 13.82 8.79 -3.96
C TYR A 26 12.56 9.43 -4.54
N LEU A 27 11.65 8.64 -5.10
CA LEU A 27 10.37 9.17 -5.54
C LEU A 27 9.59 9.76 -4.37
N GLN A 28 9.14 10.98 -4.55
CA GLN A 28 8.32 11.65 -3.56
C GLN A 28 6.85 11.24 -3.72
N LEU A 29 6.39 10.43 -2.80
CA LEU A 29 4.97 10.15 -2.66
C LEU A 29 4.38 11.06 -1.57
N PRO A 30 3.09 11.39 -1.65
CA PRO A 30 2.42 12.07 -0.56
C PRO A 30 2.62 11.31 0.75
N ARG A 31 2.70 12.05 1.84
CA ARG A 31 2.80 11.45 3.18
C ARG A 31 1.61 10.54 3.44
N MET A 32 1.83 9.48 4.20
CA MET A 32 0.78 8.56 4.67
C MET A 32 0.10 7.73 3.58
N ILE A 33 0.86 7.29 2.58
CA ILE A 33 0.41 6.24 1.67
C ILE A 33 0.83 4.86 2.18
N LEU A 34 2.12 4.66 2.42
CA LEU A 34 2.65 3.35 2.83
C LEU A 34 2.38 3.03 4.30
N GLU A 35 2.51 4.00 5.18
CA GLU A 35 2.35 3.79 6.62
C GLU A 35 1.00 3.18 6.99
N PRO A 36 -0.16 3.70 6.54
CA PRO A 36 -1.44 3.07 6.85
C PRO A 36 -1.59 1.65 6.31
N ILE A 37 -0.99 1.35 5.16
CA ILE A 37 -1.03 0.02 4.55
C ILE A 37 -0.22 -0.97 5.38
N VAL A 38 0.97 -0.58 5.82
CA VAL A 38 1.82 -1.40 6.69
C VAL A 38 1.18 -1.60 8.06
N GLU A 39 0.62 -0.55 8.65
CA GLU A 39 -0.11 -0.65 9.91
C GLU A 39 -1.29 -1.61 9.80
N ASN A 40 -2.03 -1.56 8.70
CA ASN A 40 -3.12 -2.49 8.44
C ASN A 40 -2.62 -3.94 8.36
N ALA A 41 -1.50 -4.17 7.69
CA ALA A 41 -0.88 -5.49 7.62
C ALA A 41 -0.49 -6.01 9.01
N ILE A 42 0.08 -5.16 9.85
CA ILE A 42 0.46 -5.51 11.22
C ILE A 42 -0.76 -5.85 12.06
N GLN A 43 -1.78 -4.99 12.04
CA GLN A 43 -2.98 -5.18 12.87
C GLN A 43 -3.79 -6.41 12.48
N HIS A 44 -3.94 -6.68 11.20
CA HIS A 44 -4.79 -7.77 10.70
C HIS A 44 -4.02 -9.05 10.41
N GLY A 45 -2.73 -8.95 10.08
CA GLY A 45 -1.91 -10.10 9.75
C GLY A 45 -1.31 -10.79 10.97
N PHE A 46 -0.83 -10.03 11.95
CA PHE A 46 0.04 -10.56 12.99
C PHE A 46 -0.58 -10.57 14.39
N VAL A 47 -1.35 -9.55 14.76
CA VAL A 47 -1.92 -9.45 16.11
C VAL A 47 -2.96 -10.53 16.38
N ARG A 48 -3.70 -10.94 15.35
CA ARG A 48 -4.73 -11.99 15.50
C ARG A 48 -4.22 -13.40 15.24
N GLY A 49 -3.07 -13.55 14.64
CA GLY A 49 -2.61 -14.84 14.11
C GLY A 49 -1.59 -15.60 14.95
N ARG A 50 -1.17 -15.15 16.12
CA ARG A 50 -0.15 -15.78 16.96
C ARG A 50 1.16 -16.09 16.23
N MET A 51 1.53 -15.34 15.22
CA MET A 51 2.80 -15.52 14.55
C MET A 51 3.88 -14.80 15.35
N GLU A 52 4.85 -15.56 15.85
CA GLU A 52 5.99 -15.02 16.58
C GLU A 52 6.92 -14.18 15.68
N SER A 53 6.80 -14.29 14.36
CA SER A 53 7.59 -13.53 13.39
C SER A 53 6.77 -13.17 12.17
N GLY A 54 6.27 -11.94 12.14
CA GLY A 54 5.65 -11.39 10.94
C GLY A 54 6.68 -10.85 9.96
N THR A 55 6.47 -11.06 8.67
CA THR A 55 7.29 -10.52 7.59
C THR A 55 6.45 -9.68 6.65
N ILE A 56 6.90 -8.47 6.38
CA ILE A 56 6.31 -7.59 5.39
C ILE A 56 7.36 -7.35 4.30
N ARG A 57 6.98 -7.55 3.05
CA ARG A 57 7.83 -7.28 1.90
C ARG A 57 7.26 -6.11 1.10
N ILE A 58 8.08 -5.13 0.83
CA ILE A 58 7.74 -3.98 0.00
C ILE A 58 8.55 -4.06 -1.28
N THR A 59 7.86 -4.12 -2.42
CA THR A 59 8.47 -4.11 -3.76
C THR A 59 7.92 -2.94 -4.55
N ALA A 60 8.69 -2.44 -5.51
CA ALA A 60 8.24 -1.40 -6.42
C ALA A 60 8.81 -1.64 -7.81
N ASP A 61 8.03 -1.30 -8.82
CA ASP A 61 8.39 -1.38 -10.22
C ASP A 61 7.80 -0.19 -10.98
N LEU A 62 8.54 0.33 -11.94
CA LEU A 62 8.10 1.43 -12.79
C LEU A 62 8.20 1.02 -14.25
N GLN A 63 7.07 0.91 -14.92
CA GLN A 63 6.99 0.59 -16.35
C GLN A 63 5.93 1.45 -17.03
N ASN A 64 6.24 1.99 -18.19
CA ASN A 64 5.29 2.72 -19.02
C ASN A 64 4.54 3.83 -18.27
N GLU A 65 5.24 4.65 -17.51
CA GLU A 65 4.68 5.72 -16.68
C GLU A 65 3.69 5.23 -15.60
N GLN A 66 3.79 3.97 -15.22
CA GLN A 66 3.01 3.38 -14.14
C GLN A 66 3.92 2.87 -13.04
N LEU A 67 3.76 3.40 -11.85
CA LEU A 67 4.45 2.93 -10.64
C LEU A 67 3.56 1.92 -9.94
N ASP A 68 4.07 0.71 -9.77
CA ASP A 68 3.41 -0.35 -9.01
C ASP A 68 4.22 -0.63 -7.74
N ILE A 69 3.57 -0.43 -6.59
CA ILE A 69 4.14 -0.75 -5.29
C ILE A 69 3.32 -1.88 -4.68
N ARG A 70 3.99 -2.88 -4.14
CA ARG A 70 3.32 -3.99 -3.46
C ARG A 70 3.79 -4.10 -2.03
N VAL A 71 2.83 -4.21 -1.13
CA VAL A 71 3.07 -4.47 0.28
C VAL A 71 2.45 -5.83 0.60
N SER A 72 3.31 -6.82 0.77
CA SER A 72 2.92 -8.21 1.00
C SER A 72 3.24 -8.62 2.43
N ASP A 73 2.30 -9.27 3.10
CA ASP A 73 2.51 -9.85 4.42
C ASP A 73 2.38 -11.39 4.37
N ASN A 74 2.86 -12.04 5.40
CA ASN A 74 2.71 -13.49 5.60
C ASN A 74 1.74 -13.82 6.74
N GLY A 75 0.78 -12.93 6.98
CA GLY A 75 -0.21 -13.10 8.03
C GLY A 75 -1.34 -14.05 7.67
N SER A 76 -2.46 -13.90 8.35
CA SER A 76 -3.62 -14.78 8.18
C SER A 76 -4.39 -14.58 6.88
N GLY A 77 -4.21 -13.43 6.23
CA GLY A 77 -4.94 -13.08 5.02
C GLY A 77 -6.43 -12.83 5.26
N VAL A 78 -7.17 -12.82 4.18
CA VAL A 78 -8.63 -12.65 4.20
C VAL A 78 -9.29 -13.77 3.38
N SER A 79 -10.58 -14.03 3.62
CA SER A 79 -11.33 -14.98 2.80
C SER A 79 -11.54 -14.45 1.37
N ASP A 80 -11.85 -15.35 0.43
CA ASP A 80 -12.16 -14.97 -0.95
C ASP A 80 -13.34 -13.99 -1.03
N GLU A 81 -14.36 -14.20 -0.20
CA GLU A 81 -15.53 -13.34 -0.14
C GLU A 81 -15.18 -11.94 0.36
N GLN A 82 -14.39 -11.84 1.41
CA GLN A 82 -13.94 -10.55 1.94
C GLN A 82 -13.05 -9.82 0.94
N LEU A 83 -12.16 -10.54 0.27
CA LEU A 83 -11.29 -9.99 -0.77
C LEU A 83 -12.11 -9.35 -1.90
N GLU A 84 -13.13 -10.04 -2.37
CA GLU A 84 -14.01 -9.54 -3.43
C GLU A 84 -14.80 -8.30 -2.98
N ILE A 85 -15.34 -8.32 -1.76
CA ILE A 85 -16.07 -7.18 -1.18
C ILE A 85 -15.16 -5.96 -1.07
N ILE A 86 -13.96 -6.11 -0.54
CA ILE A 86 -13.02 -5.01 -0.38
C ILE A 86 -12.62 -4.43 -1.73
N ASN A 87 -12.27 -5.29 -2.70
CA ASN A 87 -11.88 -4.82 -4.04
C ASN A 87 -13.01 -4.10 -4.77
N LYS A 88 -14.25 -4.55 -4.63
CA LYS A 88 -15.41 -3.84 -5.20
C LYS A 88 -15.57 -2.45 -4.59
N LYS A 89 -15.43 -2.32 -3.28
CA LYS A 89 -15.52 -1.02 -2.60
C LYS A 89 -14.38 -0.09 -2.98
N LEU A 90 -13.18 -0.61 -3.19
CA LEU A 90 -12.03 0.17 -3.65
C LEU A 90 -12.24 0.73 -5.06
N GLN A 91 -12.96 0.02 -5.92
CA GLN A 91 -13.29 0.47 -7.27
C GLN A 91 -14.41 1.52 -7.30
N GLN A 92 -15.28 1.52 -6.31
CA GLN A 92 -16.40 2.45 -6.19
C GLN A 92 -16.07 3.51 -5.13
N PRO A 93 -15.71 4.74 -5.52
CA PRO A 93 -15.26 5.76 -4.56
C PRO A 93 -16.39 6.41 -3.76
N LYS A 94 -17.44 5.69 -3.43
CA LYS A 94 -18.47 6.19 -2.53
C LYS A 94 -18.06 5.96 -1.08
N LEU A 95 -17.89 7.06 -0.37
CA LEU A 95 -17.71 7.14 1.07
C LEU A 95 -18.94 6.56 1.79
N GLU A 96 -19.07 5.26 1.85
CA GLU A 96 -20.02 4.64 2.75
C GLU A 96 -19.28 4.12 3.98
N GLU A 97 -19.69 4.65 5.10
CA GLU A 97 -19.27 4.30 6.44
C GLU A 97 -19.61 2.83 6.76
N SER A 98 -18.90 1.88 6.23
CA SER A 98 -19.16 0.52 6.65
C SER A 98 -17.91 -0.31 6.78
N SER A 99 -17.72 -0.74 7.98
CA SER A 99 -16.70 -1.59 8.58
C SER A 99 -15.43 -0.88 9.03
N LYS A 100 -15.21 -0.91 10.33
CA LYS A 100 -14.06 -0.36 11.04
C LYS A 100 -12.71 -0.98 10.67
N THR A 101 -12.70 -2.05 9.90
CA THR A 101 -11.50 -2.86 9.63
C THR A 101 -10.71 -2.44 8.39
N SER A 102 -11.29 -1.64 7.50
CA SER A 102 -10.63 -1.25 6.24
C SER A 102 -10.72 0.23 5.92
N ILE A 103 -11.10 1.06 6.89
CA ILE A 103 -11.22 2.52 6.74
C ILE A 103 -9.90 3.14 6.27
N GLY A 104 -8.77 2.69 6.82
CA GLY A 104 -7.46 3.17 6.44
C GLY A 104 -7.13 2.93 4.97
N LEU A 105 -7.44 1.74 4.44
CA LEU A 105 -7.22 1.41 3.03
C LEU A 105 -8.11 2.23 2.10
N TYR A 106 -9.38 2.42 2.45
CA TYR A 106 -10.31 3.23 1.65
C TYR A 106 -9.89 4.69 1.61
N ASN A 107 -9.42 5.24 2.71
CA ASN A 107 -8.92 6.62 2.77
C ASN A 107 -7.67 6.80 1.90
N VAL A 108 -6.72 5.87 1.96
CA VAL A 108 -5.54 5.89 1.11
C VAL A 108 -5.92 5.79 -0.36
N ASN A 109 -6.81 4.86 -0.70
CA ASN A 109 -7.30 4.66 -2.06
C ASN A 109 -7.95 5.94 -2.62
N SER A 110 -8.82 6.58 -1.85
CA SER A 110 -9.48 7.82 -2.25
C SER A 110 -8.49 8.94 -2.49
N ARG A 111 -7.48 9.11 -1.62
CA ARG A 111 -6.44 10.13 -1.79
C ARG A 111 -5.59 9.88 -3.03
N ILE A 112 -5.25 8.64 -3.31
CA ILE A 112 -4.49 8.28 -4.51
C ILE A 112 -5.29 8.59 -5.76
N LYS A 113 -6.57 8.24 -5.80
CA LYS A 113 -7.43 8.51 -6.96
C LYS A 113 -7.65 10.00 -7.19
N LEU A 114 -7.83 10.78 -6.14
CA LEU A 114 -7.97 12.23 -6.23
C LEU A 114 -6.72 12.90 -6.80
N ARG A 115 -5.54 12.44 -6.39
CA ARG A 115 -4.28 13.08 -6.77
C ARG A 115 -3.74 12.58 -8.11
N TYR A 116 -3.89 11.28 -8.42
CA TYR A 116 -3.24 10.65 -9.56
C TYR A 116 -4.20 10.14 -10.63
N GLY A 117 -5.49 10.25 -10.43
CA GLY A 117 -6.51 9.86 -11.39
C GLY A 117 -7.25 8.58 -11.03
N LYS A 118 -8.34 8.34 -11.74
CA LYS A 118 -9.27 7.22 -11.48
C LYS A 118 -8.64 5.84 -11.64
N GLU A 119 -7.65 5.72 -12.49
CA GLU A 119 -6.97 4.45 -12.78
C GLU A 119 -5.88 4.13 -11.76
N SER A 120 -5.50 5.12 -10.95
CA SER A 120 -4.63 4.92 -9.80
C SER A 120 -5.45 4.45 -8.60
N GLY A 121 -4.84 3.74 -7.66
CA GLY A 121 -5.52 3.28 -6.46
C GLY A 121 -4.96 1.97 -5.94
N LEU A 122 -5.72 1.33 -5.06
CA LEU A 122 -5.35 0.08 -4.39
C LEU A 122 -6.12 -1.11 -4.95
N ARG A 123 -5.49 -2.27 -4.92
CA ARG A 123 -6.12 -3.55 -5.14
C ARG A 123 -5.49 -4.60 -4.23
N LEU A 124 -6.29 -5.50 -3.69
CA LEU A 124 -5.84 -6.56 -2.81
C LEU A 124 -5.76 -7.89 -3.55
N HIS A 125 -4.71 -8.64 -3.27
CA HIS A 125 -4.49 -9.98 -3.79
C HIS A 125 -4.10 -10.94 -2.66
N LYS A 126 -4.38 -12.21 -2.84
CA LYS A 126 -3.85 -13.25 -1.96
C LYS A 126 -2.41 -13.58 -2.34
N ASN A 127 -1.57 -13.79 -1.34
CA ASN A 127 -0.24 -14.35 -1.56
C ASN A 127 -0.31 -15.87 -1.68
N PRO A 128 0.39 -16.50 -2.65
CA PRO A 128 0.40 -17.95 -2.82
C PRO A 128 0.85 -18.71 -1.56
N GLY A 129 1.75 -18.15 -0.78
CA GLY A 129 2.27 -18.75 0.45
C GLY A 129 1.50 -18.38 1.72
N GLY A 130 0.36 -17.70 1.60
CA GLY A 130 -0.41 -17.17 2.71
C GLY A 130 -0.18 -15.68 2.92
N GLY A 131 -1.18 -15.01 3.51
CA GLY A 131 -1.16 -13.57 3.73
C GLY A 131 -1.80 -12.78 2.60
N LEU A 132 -1.65 -11.47 2.68
CA LEU A 132 -2.30 -10.50 1.80
C LEU A 132 -1.26 -9.64 1.09
N CYS A 133 -1.53 -9.30 -0.15
CA CYS A 133 -0.78 -8.33 -0.92
C CYS A 133 -1.66 -7.12 -1.25
N VAL A 134 -1.25 -5.95 -0.83
CA VAL A 134 -1.87 -4.68 -1.25
C VAL A 134 -1.04 -4.11 -2.40
N ALA A 135 -1.62 -4.07 -3.59
CA ALA A 135 -1.00 -3.47 -4.77
C ALA A 135 -1.44 -2.01 -4.91
N ILE A 136 -0.47 -1.12 -5.03
CA ILE A 136 -0.68 0.31 -5.21
C ILE A 136 -0.27 0.65 -6.64
N THR A 137 -1.20 1.19 -7.42
CA THR A 137 -0.94 1.65 -8.78
C THR A 137 -1.00 3.17 -8.82
N ILE A 138 0.05 3.81 -9.32
CA ILE A 138 0.13 5.26 -9.48
C ILE A 138 0.59 5.59 -10.90
N HIS A 139 -0.21 6.38 -11.62
CA HIS A 139 0.17 6.90 -12.93
C HIS A 139 1.11 8.09 -12.76
N THR A 140 2.36 7.91 -13.22
CA THR A 140 3.45 8.86 -12.97
C THR A 140 3.36 10.14 -13.79
N ALA A 141 2.51 10.19 -14.82
CA ALA A 141 2.27 11.43 -15.58
C ALA A 141 1.80 12.59 -14.67
N ASN A 142 1.24 12.27 -13.51
CA ASN A 142 0.74 13.22 -12.51
C ASN A 142 1.64 13.33 -11.28
N LEU A 143 2.82 12.68 -11.28
CA LEU A 143 3.81 12.87 -10.21
C LEU A 143 4.47 14.23 -10.35
N PRO A 144 4.69 14.97 -9.25
CA PRO A 144 5.47 16.18 -9.31
C PRO A 144 6.90 15.82 -9.72
N HIS A 145 7.33 16.36 -10.84
CA HIS A 145 8.73 16.28 -11.28
C HIS A 145 9.57 17.20 -10.40
N PRO A 146 10.71 16.72 -9.89
CA PRO A 146 11.58 17.58 -9.07
C PRO A 146 12.11 18.81 -9.82
N ASP A 147 12.03 18.80 -11.16
CA ASP A 147 12.54 19.88 -12.00
C ASP A 147 11.46 20.88 -12.48
N ARG A 148 10.20 20.75 -12.04
CA ARG A 148 9.11 21.64 -12.49
C ARG A 148 8.67 22.71 -11.51
N ASP A 149 9.19 22.73 -10.31
CA ASP A 149 8.78 23.69 -9.27
C ASP A 149 9.73 24.90 -9.11
N GLU A 150 10.62 25.18 -10.08
CA GLU A 150 11.46 26.36 -10.04
C GLU A 150 11.21 27.34 -11.20
N THR A 151 9.99 27.53 -11.61
CA THR A 151 9.67 28.74 -12.41
C THR A 151 8.18 29.07 -12.28
N GLU A 152 7.85 29.78 -11.24
CA GLU A 152 6.95 30.94 -11.25
C GLU A 152 6.84 31.53 -9.86
#